data_b5759cf9c3b34e590a49146e12085651
#
_entry.id   b5759cf9c3b34e590a49146e12085651
#
_cell.length_a   1.000
_cell.length_b   1.000
_cell.length_c   1.000
_cell.angle_alpha   90.00
_cell.angle_beta   90.00
_cell.angle_gamma   90.00
#
_symmetry.space_group_name_H-M   'P 1'
#
loop_
_entity.id
_entity.type
_entity.pdbx_description
1 polymer ?
#
loop_
_entity_poly.entity_id
_entity_poly.type
_entity_poly.pdbx_seq_one_letter_code
_entity_poly.pdbx_strand_id
1 'polypeptide(L)'
;QKQVINEIREGVNLKIVSRMVENDFKLHGYDCIHALGHGVGMEIHELPFISSKVDFMVKPNMVITDEPGIYVPGKFGVRIEDTLVAYKAMSEALTKSEKDYVIVDKKS
;
A
#
# COMPACT_ATOMS: atom_id res chain seq x y z
N GLN A 1 0.10 -2.68 -5.67
CA GLN A 1 1.17 -2.09 -4.86
C GLN A 1 1.91 -1.02 -5.66
N LYS A 2 2.50 -1.32 -6.82
CA LYS A 2 3.16 -0.33 -7.70
C LYS A 2 2.20 0.79 -8.14
N GLN A 3 0.95 0.47 -8.36
CA GLN A 3 -0.08 1.43 -8.75
C GLN A 3 -0.32 2.48 -7.64
N VAL A 4 -0.30 2.05 -6.39
CA VAL A 4 -0.42 2.96 -5.24
C VAL A 4 0.74 3.95 -5.21
N ILE A 5 1.97 3.48 -5.43
CA ILE A 5 3.15 4.35 -5.47
C ILE A 5 2.98 5.47 -6.51
N ASN A 6 2.43 5.13 -7.68
CA ASN A 6 2.22 6.11 -8.76
C ASN A 6 1.12 7.13 -8.44
N GLU A 7 0.19 6.81 -7.54
CA GLU A 7 -0.94 7.67 -7.21
C GLU A 7 -0.70 8.59 -6.01
N ILE A 8 0.24 8.25 -5.13
CA ILE A 8 0.49 9.03 -3.92
C ILE A 8 1.29 10.30 -4.23
N ARG A 9 0.69 11.44 -3.93
CA ARG A 9 1.30 12.77 -4.02
C ARG A 9 0.45 13.77 -3.26
N GLU A 10 0.97 14.98 -3.04
CA GLU A 10 0.22 16.04 -2.36
C GLU A 10 -1.16 16.24 -2.98
N GLY A 11 -2.17 16.38 -2.15
CA GLY A 11 -3.54 16.66 -2.54
C GLY A 11 -4.37 15.46 -2.94
N VAL A 12 -3.78 14.27 -3.00
CA VAL A 12 -4.52 13.04 -3.29
C VAL A 12 -5.27 12.59 -2.04
N ASN A 13 -6.53 12.20 -2.21
CA ASN A 13 -7.35 11.65 -1.14
C ASN A 13 -7.08 10.15 -1.00
N LEU A 14 -6.59 9.73 0.17
CA LEU A 14 -6.25 8.34 0.43
C LEU A 14 -7.45 7.40 0.33
N LYS A 15 -8.65 7.90 0.60
CA LYS A 15 -9.90 7.15 0.42
C LYS A 15 -10.09 6.72 -1.03
N ILE A 16 -9.77 7.59 -1.98
CA ILE A 16 -9.91 7.29 -3.41
C ILE A 16 -8.88 6.26 -3.85
N VAL A 17 -7.65 6.37 -3.36
CA VAL A 17 -6.60 5.37 -3.64
C VAL A 17 -7.01 4.00 -3.10
N SER A 18 -7.55 3.95 -1.88
CA SER A 18 -8.04 2.70 -1.30
C SER A 18 -9.16 2.08 -2.12
N ARG A 19 -10.12 2.88 -2.56
CA ARG A 19 -11.22 2.40 -3.42
C ARG A 19 -10.73 1.86 -4.75
N MET A 20 -9.71 2.49 -5.33
CA MET A 20 -9.09 2.02 -6.57
C MET A 20 -8.52 0.60 -6.38
N VAL A 21 -7.81 0.35 -5.30
CA VAL A 21 -7.22 -0.96 -5.00
C VAL A 21 -8.30 -1.99 -4.68
N GLU A 22 -9.31 -1.62 -3.87
CA GLU A 22 -10.43 -2.50 -3.56
C GLU A 22 -11.18 -2.94 -4.83
N ASN A 23 -11.41 -2.01 -5.75
CA ASN A 23 -12.07 -2.31 -7.03
C ASN A 23 -11.22 -3.24 -7.89
N ASP A 24 -9.91 -3.01 -7.95
CA ASP A 24 -9.00 -3.87 -8.69
C ASP A 24 -8.98 -5.29 -8.13
N PHE A 25 -8.95 -5.44 -6.80
CA PHE A 25 -9.04 -6.74 -6.14
C PHE A 25 -10.35 -7.45 -6.49
N LYS A 26 -11.49 -6.74 -6.43
CA LYS A 26 -12.80 -7.28 -6.78
C LYS A 26 -12.88 -7.78 -8.21
N LEU A 27 -12.30 -7.05 -9.16
CA LEU A 27 -12.26 -7.45 -10.56
C LEU A 27 -11.54 -8.78 -10.76
N HIS A 28 -10.61 -9.11 -9.86
CA HIS A 28 -9.86 -10.37 -9.89
C HIS A 28 -10.39 -11.42 -8.92
N GLY A 29 -11.54 -11.16 -8.28
CA GLY A 29 -12.20 -12.12 -7.38
C GLY A 29 -11.66 -12.15 -5.96
N TYR A 30 -10.99 -11.10 -5.51
CA TYR A 30 -10.41 -11.00 -4.17
C TYR A 30 -11.01 -9.86 -3.35
N ASP A 31 -10.96 -9.98 -2.03
CA ASP A 31 -11.36 -8.94 -1.10
C ASP A 31 -10.15 -8.25 -0.50
N CYS A 32 -10.28 -6.95 -0.23
CA CYS A 32 -9.30 -6.20 0.52
C CYS A 32 -9.71 -6.24 2.01
N ILE A 33 -9.00 -7.02 2.82
CA ILE A 33 -9.41 -7.34 4.20
C ILE A 33 -8.75 -6.48 5.28
N HIS A 34 -7.81 -5.63 4.92
CA HIS A 34 -7.19 -4.68 5.85
C HIS A 34 -6.90 -3.35 5.16
N ALA A 35 -6.55 -2.34 5.94
CA ALA A 35 -6.12 -1.06 5.40
C ALA A 35 -4.90 -1.25 4.50
N LEU A 36 -4.78 -0.41 3.46
CA LEU A 36 -3.65 -0.48 2.52
C LEU A 36 -2.33 -0.03 3.13
N GLY A 37 -2.38 0.70 4.23
CA GLY A 37 -1.19 1.21 4.88
C GLY A 37 -1.54 2.17 6.01
N HIS A 38 -0.52 2.83 6.53
CA HIS A 38 -0.63 3.73 7.67
C HIS A 38 0.52 4.75 7.68
N GLY A 39 0.38 5.80 8.48
CA GLY A 39 1.45 6.73 8.77
C GLY A 39 2.58 6.05 9.54
N VAL A 40 3.78 6.55 9.35
CA VAL A 40 4.98 6.10 10.05
C VAL A 40 5.65 7.31 10.69
N GLY A 41 6.01 7.18 11.95
CA GLY A 41 6.73 8.22 12.70
C GLY A 41 7.45 7.60 13.89
N MET A 42 7.28 8.17 15.07
CA MET A 42 7.86 7.62 16.29
C MET A 42 7.21 6.29 16.69
N GLU A 43 5.94 6.12 16.36
CA GLU A 43 5.21 4.87 16.56
C GLU A 43 5.26 4.04 15.29
N ILE A 44 5.18 2.71 15.44
CA ILE A 44 5.16 1.79 14.30
C ILE A 44 3.93 2.00 13.41
N HIS A 45 2.81 2.35 14.03
CA HIS A 45 1.56 2.67 13.33
C HIS A 45 1.07 4.04 13.80
N GLU A 46 0.99 4.99 12.89
CA GLU A 46 0.45 6.31 13.16
C GLU A 46 -0.63 6.66 12.13
N LEU A 47 -1.46 7.64 12.45
CA LEU A 47 -2.40 8.20 11.49
C LEU A 47 -1.64 8.88 10.34
N PRO A 48 -2.24 8.91 9.14
CA PRO A 48 -3.54 8.34 8.79
C PRO A 48 -3.47 6.83 8.52
N PHE A 49 -4.63 6.17 8.61
CA PHE A 49 -4.79 4.85 8.02
C PHE A 49 -5.29 4.99 6.59
N ILE A 50 -4.70 4.26 5.65
CA ILE A 50 -5.10 4.30 4.25
C ILE A 50 -6.23 3.31 4.04
N SER A 51 -7.45 3.81 4.05
CA SER A 51 -8.66 3.01 4.01
C SER A 51 -9.75 3.73 3.23
N SER A 52 -10.66 2.98 2.64
CA SER A 52 -11.84 3.54 1.96
C SER A 52 -12.84 4.20 2.94
N LYS A 53 -12.62 4.03 4.24
CA LYS A 53 -13.46 4.62 5.30
C LYS A 53 -12.90 5.92 5.85
N VAL A 54 -11.67 6.27 5.51
CA VAL A 54 -10.97 7.43 6.06
C VAL A 54 -10.73 8.46 4.96
N ASP A 55 -11.34 9.63 5.13
CA ASP A 55 -11.18 10.74 4.20
C ASP A 55 -9.97 11.57 4.64
N PHE A 56 -8.86 11.42 3.97
CA PHE A 56 -7.61 12.07 4.34
C PHE A 56 -6.81 12.47 3.09
N MET A 57 -6.42 13.74 3.04
CA MET A 57 -5.62 14.29 1.95
C MET A 57 -4.13 14.15 2.24
N VAL A 58 -3.38 13.66 1.26
CA VAL A 58 -1.93 13.56 1.37
C VAL A 58 -1.29 14.94 1.44
N LYS A 59 -0.40 15.13 2.41
CA LYS A 59 0.42 16.34 2.56
C LYS A 59 1.86 16.03 2.18
N PRO A 60 2.63 17.02 1.70
CA PRO A 60 4.02 16.80 1.35
C PRO A 60 4.84 16.37 2.58
N ASN A 61 5.83 15.54 2.36
CA ASN A 61 6.73 14.95 3.36
C ASN A 61 6.07 13.95 4.31
N MET A 62 4.83 13.54 4.04
CA MET A 62 4.24 12.42 4.79
C MET A 62 4.95 11.12 4.45
N VAL A 63 5.18 10.32 5.48
CA VAL A 63 5.73 8.97 5.35
C VAL A 63 4.61 7.99 5.66
N ILE A 64 4.30 7.14 4.72
CA ILE A 64 3.21 6.16 4.83
C ILE A 64 3.68 4.80 4.30
N THR A 65 3.02 3.73 4.72
CA THR A 65 3.24 2.41 4.15
C THR A 65 2.26 2.15 3.01
N ASP A 66 2.66 1.31 2.08
CA ASP A 66 1.86 0.81 0.97
C ASP A 66 1.97 -0.71 1.02
N GLU A 67 0.93 -1.37 1.55
CA GLU A 67 0.99 -2.80 1.90
C GLU A 67 -0.27 -3.58 1.58
N PRO A 68 -0.79 -3.51 0.34
CA PRO A 68 -1.95 -4.30 -0.04
C PRO A 68 -1.63 -5.80 0.04
N GLY A 69 -2.60 -6.59 0.46
CA GLY A 69 -2.43 -8.02 0.61
C GLY A 69 -3.64 -8.80 0.11
N ILE A 70 -3.36 -9.96 -0.43
CA ILE A 70 -4.36 -10.94 -0.86
C ILE A 70 -4.17 -12.21 -0.03
N TYR A 71 -5.25 -12.69 0.55
CA TYR A 71 -5.22 -13.84 1.44
C TYR A 71 -6.27 -14.86 0.98
N VAL A 72 -5.82 -16.09 0.74
CA VAL A 72 -6.70 -17.19 0.33
C VAL A 72 -6.79 -18.15 1.52
N PRO A 73 -7.94 -18.16 2.25
CA PRO A 73 -8.08 -18.95 3.47
C PRO A 73 -7.70 -20.42 3.27
N GLY A 74 -6.88 -20.95 4.18
CA GLY A 74 -6.41 -22.33 4.14
C GLY A 74 -5.37 -22.65 3.08
N LYS A 75 -4.94 -21.67 2.29
CA LYS A 75 -3.97 -21.87 1.21
C LYS A 75 -2.72 -21.02 1.36
N PHE A 76 -2.83 -19.70 1.18
CA PHE A 76 -1.70 -18.79 1.27
C PHE A 76 -2.17 -17.34 1.42
N GLY A 77 -1.22 -16.47 1.69
CA GLY A 77 -1.40 -15.03 1.61
C GLY A 77 -0.17 -14.38 1.01
N VAL A 78 -0.35 -13.24 0.36
CA VAL A 78 0.74 -12.43 -0.19
C VAL A 78 0.51 -10.98 0.18
N ARG A 79 1.52 -10.35 0.78
CA ARG A 79 1.56 -8.92 1.07
C ARG A 79 2.93 -8.39 0.66
N ILE A 80 2.94 -7.32 -0.11
CA ILE A 80 4.17 -6.60 -0.47
C ILE A 80 4.06 -5.23 0.15
N GLU A 81 5.04 -4.85 0.95
CA GLU A 81 5.04 -3.61 1.72
C GLU A 81 6.22 -2.74 1.35
N ASP A 82 5.95 -1.48 1.09
CA ASP A 82 6.95 -0.42 0.93
C ASP A 82 6.62 0.75 1.86
N THR A 83 7.66 1.47 2.27
CA THR A 83 7.52 2.75 2.95
C THR A 83 7.74 3.87 1.93
N LEU A 84 6.78 4.77 1.81
CA LEU A 84 6.78 5.85 0.84
C LEU A 84 6.93 7.20 1.53
N VAL A 85 7.64 8.12 0.88
CA VAL A 85 7.59 9.55 1.18
C VAL A 85 6.77 10.22 0.09
N ALA A 86 5.75 10.97 0.49
CA ALA A 86 4.94 11.74 -0.43
C ALA A 86 5.57 13.12 -0.66
N TYR A 87 5.66 13.49 -1.93
CA TYR A 87 6.13 14.81 -2.34
C TYR A 87 5.00 15.55 -3.06
N LYS A 88 5.28 16.75 -3.51
CA LYS A 88 4.31 17.61 -4.20
C LYS A 88 3.78 16.98 -5.49
N ALA A 89 4.65 16.40 -6.30
CA ALA A 89 4.30 15.87 -7.62
C ALA A 89 4.36 14.34 -7.71
N MET A 90 4.95 13.67 -6.73
CA MET A 90 5.17 12.23 -6.77
C MET A 90 5.43 11.66 -5.38
N SER A 91 5.55 10.36 -5.28
CA SER A 91 6.08 9.69 -4.09
C SER A 91 7.36 8.92 -4.44
N GLU A 92 8.14 8.63 -3.41
CA GLU A 92 9.35 7.82 -3.51
C GLU A 92 9.27 6.66 -2.53
N ALA A 93 9.53 5.46 -3.02
CA ALA A 93 9.66 4.29 -2.16
C ALA A 93 11.02 4.31 -1.48
N LEU A 94 11.05 4.39 -0.16
CA LEU A 94 12.27 4.28 0.62
C LEU A 94 12.77 2.84 0.65
N THR A 95 11.85 1.87 0.61
CA THR A 95 12.16 0.45 0.49
C THR A 95 12.62 0.16 -0.93
N LYS A 96 13.83 -0.34 -1.09
CA LYS A 96 14.45 -0.58 -2.41
C LYS A 96 14.43 -2.05 -2.81
N SER A 97 13.82 -2.92 -2.02
CA SER A 97 13.69 -4.34 -2.32
C SER A 97 12.89 -4.57 -3.60
N GLU A 98 13.17 -5.69 -4.27
CA GLU A 98 12.42 -6.12 -5.46
C GLU A 98 10.93 -6.26 -5.13
N LYS A 99 10.07 -5.72 -5.98
CA LYS A 99 8.61 -5.73 -5.79
C LYS A 99 7.91 -6.88 -6.50
N ASP A 100 8.59 -7.49 -7.46
CA ASP A 100 8.11 -8.68 -8.13
C ASP A 100 8.57 -9.93 -7.36
N TYR A 101 7.87 -11.03 -7.55
CA TYR A 101 8.28 -12.27 -6.91
C TYR A 101 9.59 -12.79 -7.51
N VAL A 102 10.38 -13.44 -6.67
CA VAL A 102 11.64 -14.07 -7.06
C VAL A 102 11.51 -15.57 -6.79
N ILE A 103 11.81 -16.39 -7.77
CA ILE A 103 11.80 -17.84 -7.63
C ILE A 103 13.16 -18.27 -7.12
N VAL A 104 13.17 -18.94 -5.98
CA VAL A 104 14.39 -19.49 -5.39
C VAL A 104 14.30 -21.01 -5.44
N ASP A 105 15.24 -21.64 -6.13
CA ASP A 105 15.28 -23.09 -6.21
C ASP A 105 15.68 -23.69 -4.87
N LYS A 106 14.91 -24.69 -4.45
CA LYS A 106 15.24 -25.45 -3.25
C LYS A 106 16.40 -26.38 -3.56
N LYS A 107 17.55 -26.09 -2.97
CA LYS A 107 18.69 -27.02 -3.04
C LYS A 107 18.47 -28.15 -2.05
N SER A 108 18.53 -29.35 -2.56
CA SER A 108 18.47 -30.57 -1.76
C SER A 108 19.77 -30.80 -0.98
#